data_1737ac3b4532beda83cd2b290a1ad2d5
#
_entry.id   1737ac3b4532beda83cd2b290a1ad2d5
#
_cell.length_a   1.000
_cell.length_b   1.000
_cell.length_c   1.000
_cell.angle_alpha   90.00
_cell.angle_beta   90.00
_cell.angle_gamma   90.00
#
_symmetry.space_group_name_H-M   'P 1'
#
loop_
_entity.id
_entity.type
_entity.pdbx_description
1 polymer ?
#
loop_
_entity_poly.entity_id
_entity_poly.type
_entity_poly.pdbx_seq_one_letter_code
_entity_poly.pdbx_strand_id
1 'polypeptide(L)'
;MTDSQNKNYIIALDQGTTSSRAIIFDRDANVVCTAQREFHQHYPQAGWVEHHPMEIFPTQNAVMVEALAQAGLHHDQVAAIGITNQRETTVVWDKISGRPIYNAIVWQCRRSTEICEQLKRDGDEQCISDTTGLVTDPYFS
;
A
#
# COMPACT_ATOMS: atom_id res chain seq x y z
N MET A 1 14.82 2.02 -34.03
CA MET A 1 13.98 3.24 -33.94
C MET A 1 12.53 2.80 -34.10
N THR A 2 11.97 2.25 -33.08
CA THR A 2 10.56 1.77 -33.10
C THR A 2 10.14 1.64 -31.66
N ASP A 3 9.03 2.16 -31.34
CA ASP A 3 8.16 1.78 -30.22
C ASP A 3 7.64 2.86 -29.26
N SER A 4 7.98 4.10 -29.46
CA SER A 4 7.36 5.18 -28.65
C SER A 4 5.97 5.61 -29.16
N GLN A 5 5.54 5.16 -30.34
CA GLN A 5 4.30 5.64 -30.96
C GLN A 5 3.03 4.93 -30.46
N ASN A 6 3.16 3.82 -29.74
CA ASN A 6 1.99 3.03 -29.30
C ASN A 6 1.70 3.10 -27.79
N LYS A 7 2.53 3.80 -27.02
CA LYS A 7 2.37 3.93 -25.58
C LYS A 7 1.42 5.06 -25.22
N ASN A 8 0.15 4.71 -25.05
CA ASN A 8 -0.94 5.68 -24.90
C ASN A 8 -1.62 5.64 -23.53
N TYR A 9 -1.23 4.70 -22.66
CA TYR A 9 -1.94 4.46 -21.42
C TYR A 9 -0.99 4.54 -20.22
N ILE A 10 -1.55 4.95 -19.08
CA ILE A 10 -0.89 4.93 -17.77
C ILE A 10 -1.72 4.03 -16.86
N ILE A 11 -1.05 3.19 -16.07
CA ILE A 11 -1.68 2.41 -15.02
C ILE A 11 -1.38 3.06 -13.68
N ALA A 12 -2.40 3.40 -12.91
CA ALA A 12 -2.28 3.78 -11.52
C ALA A 12 -2.60 2.56 -10.64
N LEU A 13 -1.64 2.15 -9.81
CA LEU A 13 -1.78 1.09 -8.82
C LEU A 13 -2.01 1.73 -7.45
N ASP A 14 -3.15 1.46 -6.86
CA ASP A 14 -3.54 1.96 -5.54
C ASP A 14 -3.59 0.78 -4.57
N GLN A 15 -2.54 0.66 -3.76
CA GLN A 15 -2.50 -0.32 -2.67
C GLN A 15 -3.13 0.30 -1.42
N GLY A 16 -4.44 0.17 -1.32
CA GLY A 16 -5.20 0.67 -0.18
C GLY A 16 -5.13 -0.25 1.05
N THR A 17 -5.78 0.18 2.13
CA THR A 17 -5.82 -0.55 3.40
C THR A 17 -6.68 -1.83 3.31
N THR A 18 -7.76 -1.79 2.55
CA THR A 18 -8.73 -2.91 2.49
C THR A 18 -8.77 -3.59 1.12
N SER A 19 -8.19 -2.96 0.11
CA SER A 19 -8.25 -3.46 -1.26
C SER A 19 -7.06 -2.97 -2.08
N SER A 20 -6.71 -3.75 -3.10
CA SER A 20 -5.81 -3.36 -4.18
C SER A 20 -6.63 -2.92 -5.38
N ARG A 21 -6.22 -1.83 -6.05
CA ARG A 21 -6.90 -1.28 -7.21
C ARG A 21 -5.91 -0.99 -8.33
N ALA A 22 -6.35 -1.18 -9.57
CA ALA A 22 -5.65 -0.73 -10.77
C ALA A 22 -6.60 0.11 -11.62
N ILE A 23 -6.16 1.29 -12.04
CA ILE A 23 -6.92 2.19 -12.90
C ILE A 23 -6.08 2.47 -14.13
N ILE A 24 -6.66 2.31 -15.32
CA ILE A 24 -6.03 2.64 -16.59
C ILE A 24 -6.57 3.95 -17.09
N PHE A 25 -5.66 4.87 -17.41
CA PHE A 25 -5.97 6.18 -18.00
C PHE A 25 -5.45 6.26 -19.43
N ASP A 26 -6.19 6.94 -20.30
CA ASP A 26 -5.73 7.36 -21.62
C ASP A 26 -4.89 8.65 -21.54
N ARG A 27 -4.48 9.17 -22.72
CA ARG A 27 -3.68 10.41 -22.82
C ARG A 27 -4.44 11.67 -22.38
N ASP A 28 -5.75 11.63 -22.41
CA ASP A 28 -6.62 12.75 -22.02
C ASP A 28 -7.06 12.66 -20.55
N ALA A 29 -6.42 11.74 -19.78
CA ALA A 29 -6.72 11.44 -18.39
C ALA A 29 -8.14 10.88 -18.15
N ASN A 30 -8.79 10.33 -19.18
CA ASN A 30 -10.03 9.61 -18.98
C ASN A 30 -9.76 8.21 -18.41
N VAL A 31 -10.62 7.76 -17.49
CA VAL A 31 -10.59 6.39 -17.00
C VAL A 31 -11.09 5.43 -18.08
N VAL A 32 -10.21 4.53 -18.50
CA VAL A 32 -10.52 3.49 -19.49
C VAL A 32 -11.07 2.24 -18.83
N CYS A 33 -10.44 1.83 -17.73
CA CYS A 33 -10.83 0.64 -16.97
C CYS A 33 -10.41 0.76 -15.51
N THR A 34 -11.15 0.10 -14.61
CA THR A 34 -10.80 -0.04 -13.20
C THR A 34 -11.06 -1.47 -12.76
N ALA A 35 -10.06 -2.11 -12.15
CA ALA A 35 -10.22 -3.38 -11.45
C ALA A 35 -9.83 -3.22 -9.97
N GLN A 36 -10.57 -3.87 -9.08
CA GLN A 36 -10.36 -3.80 -7.64
C GLN A 36 -10.66 -5.14 -6.99
N ARG A 37 -9.84 -5.51 -6.00
CA ARG A 37 -10.07 -6.70 -5.15
C ARG A 37 -9.78 -6.37 -3.70
N GLU A 38 -10.65 -6.82 -2.82
CA GLU A 38 -10.40 -6.81 -1.39
C GLU A 38 -9.43 -7.94 -1.04
N PHE A 39 -8.70 -7.78 0.07
CA PHE A 39 -7.87 -8.81 0.68
C PHE A 39 -8.16 -8.93 2.17
N HIS A 40 -7.75 -10.06 2.76
CA HIS A 40 -8.14 -10.38 4.13
C HIS A 40 -7.50 -9.45 5.16
N GLN A 41 -8.33 -8.98 6.10
CA GLN A 41 -7.90 -8.20 7.26
C GLN A 41 -7.82 -9.16 8.47
N HIS A 42 -6.69 -9.15 9.17
CA HIS A 42 -6.49 -9.98 10.36
C HIS A 42 -6.66 -9.15 11.62
N TYR A 43 -7.48 -9.62 12.53
CA TYR A 43 -7.77 -8.98 13.82
C TYR A 43 -7.43 -9.95 14.96
N PRO A 44 -6.14 -10.16 15.31
CA PRO A 44 -5.74 -11.17 16.29
C PRO A 44 -6.26 -10.90 17.70
N GLN A 45 -6.43 -9.63 18.05
CA GLN A 45 -6.95 -9.17 19.34
C GLN A 45 -7.74 -7.88 19.14
N ALA A 46 -8.49 -7.46 20.16
CA ALA A 46 -9.22 -6.20 20.15
C ALA A 46 -8.25 -5.01 19.92
N GLY A 47 -8.54 -4.18 18.93
CA GLY A 47 -7.71 -3.05 18.54
C GLY A 47 -6.46 -3.39 17.74
N TRP A 48 -6.19 -4.66 17.44
CA TRP A 48 -5.07 -5.07 16.59
C TRP A 48 -5.54 -5.27 15.15
N VAL A 49 -4.76 -4.72 14.21
CA VAL A 49 -5.02 -4.86 12.77
C VAL A 49 -3.74 -5.26 12.07
N GLU A 50 -3.81 -6.34 11.32
CA GLU A 50 -2.67 -6.89 10.60
C GLU A 50 -3.04 -7.30 9.17
N HIS A 51 -2.06 -7.26 8.27
CA HIS A 51 -2.15 -7.85 6.94
C HIS A 51 -1.11 -8.95 6.77
N HIS A 52 -1.43 -9.96 5.97
CA HIS A 52 -0.45 -10.94 5.54
C HIS A 52 0.37 -10.36 4.38
N PRO A 53 1.68 -10.04 4.56
CA PRO A 53 2.43 -9.30 3.55
C PRO A 53 2.48 -10.00 2.18
N MET A 54 2.44 -11.36 2.19
CA MET A 54 2.49 -12.14 0.96
C MET A 54 1.18 -12.12 0.15
N GLU A 55 0.11 -11.52 0.65
CA GLU A 55 -1.14 -11.30 -0.09
C GLU A 55 -1.16 -9.97 -0.84
N ILE A 56 -0.37 -9.00 -0.40
CA ILE A 56 -0.39 -7.63 -0.94
C ILE A 56 0.02 -7.60 -2.42
N PHE A 57 1.23 -8.09 -2.73
CA PHE A 57 1.74 -8.06 -4.10
C PHE A 57 0.92 -8.92 -5.08
N PRO A 58 0.56 -10.18 -4.77
CA PRO A 58 -0.28 -10.98 -5.65
C PRO A 58 -1.65 -10.35 -5.94
N THR A 59 -2.29 -9.72 -4.94
CA THR A 59 -3.57 -9.06 -5.12
C THR A 59 -3.44 -7.84 -6.02
N GLN A 60 -2.39 -7.02 -5.81
CA GLN A 60 -2.11 -5.85 -6.66
C GLN A 60 -1.78 -6.27 -8.10
N ASN A 61 -0.96 -7.31 -8.27
CA ASN A 61 -0.65 -7.84 -9.60
C ASN A 61 -1.91 -8.41 -10.30
N ALA A 62 -2.76 -9.09 -9.56
CA ALA A 62 -4.00 -9.65 -10.12
C ALA A 62 -4.93 -8.56 -10.67
N VAL A 63 -5.15 -7.46 -9.94
CA VAL A 63 -6.00 -6.36 -10.42
C VAL A 63 -5.37 -5.60 -11.59
N MET A 64 -4.04 -5.50 -11.66
CA MET A 64 -3.34 -4.92 -12.80
C MET A 64 -3.56 -5.74 -14.08
N VAL A 65 -3.37 -7.06 -13.99
CA VAL A 65 -3.59 -7.98 -15.11
C VAL A 65 -5.07 -7.98 -15.54
N GLU A 66 -5.97 -7.98 -14.57
CA GLU A 66 -7.42 -7.92 -14.81
C GLU A 66 -7.83 -6.64 -15.54
N ALA A 67 -7.32 -5.47 -15.09
CA ALA A 67 -7.63 -4.20 -15.74
C ALA A 67 -7.15 -4.16 -17.20
N LEU A 68 -5.95 -4.65 -17.49
CA LEU A 68 -5.43 -4.77 -18.86
C LEU A 68 -6.30 -5.68 -19.72
N ALA A 69 -6.67 -6.85 -19.18
CA ALA A 69 -7.51 -7.80 -19.92
C ALA A 69 -8.91 -7.25 -20.21
N GLN A 70 -9.54 -6.59 -19.22
CA GLN A 70 -10.86 -5.97 -19.39
C GLN A 70 -10.82 -4.81 -20.40
N ALA A 71 -9.73 -4.03 -20.42
CA ALA A 71 -9.55 -2.95 -21.39
C ALA A 71 -9.14 -3.44 -22.79
N GLY A 72 -8.84 -4.74 -22.96
CA GLY A 72 -8.32 -5.29 -24.21
C GLY A 72 -6.94 -4.74 -24.59
N LEU A 73 -6.15 -4.36 -23.61
CA LEU A 73 -4.84 -3.73 -23.81
C LEU A 73 -3.70 -4.73 -23.59
N HIS A 74 -2.64 -4.55 -24.37
CA HIS A 74 -1.38 -5.25 -24.20
C HIS A 74 -0.39 -4.37 -23.42
N HIS A 75 0.56 -4.99 -22.70
CA HIS A 75 1.51 -4.28 -21.82
C HIS A 75 2.42 -3.29 -22.57
N ASP A 76 2.68 -3.49 -23.86
CA ASP A 76 3.49 -2.60 -24.70
C ASP A 76 2.81 -1.25 -24.99
N GLN A 77 1.48 -1.17 -24.81
CA GLN A 77 0.70 0.05 -24.94
C GLN A 77 0.76 0.93 -23.67
N VAL A 78 1.35 0.40 -22.56
CA VAL A 78 1.49 1.11 -21.30
C VAL A 78 2.78 1.95 -21.30
N ALA A 79 2.62 3.26 -21.13
CA ALA A 79 3.72 4.21 -21.09
C ALA A 79 4.41 4.25 -19.73
N ALA A 80 3.63 4.16 -18.65
CA ALA A 80 4.12 4.25 -17.28
C ALA A 80 3.18 3.58 -16.28
N ILE A 81 3.73 3.27 -15.11
CA ILE A 81 2.96 2.81 -13.94
C ILE A 81 3.22 3.79 -12.81
N GLY A 82 2.16 4.37 -12.26
CA GLY A 82 2.18 5.14 -11.02
C GLY A 82 1.74 4.25 -9.86
N ILE A 83 2.38 4.38 -8.70
CA ILE A 83 2.07 3.57 -7.52
C ILE A 83 1.81 4.47 -6.33
N THR A 84 0.69 4.25 -5.66
CA THR A 84 0.47 4.73 -4.30
C THR A 84 0.36 3.55 -3.34
N ASN A 85 0.91 3.71 -2.15
CA ASN A 85 0.97 2.64 -1.16
C ASN A 85 0.06 2.92 0.04
N GLN A 86 -0.17 1.88 0.81
CA GLN A 86 -0.70 1.98 2.16
C GLN A 86 0.41 2.49 3.09
N ARG A 87 0.35 3.77 3.45
CA ARG A 87 1.36 4.41 4.31
C ARG A 87 1.28 3.90 5.75
N GLU A 88 2.35 4.09 6.52
CA GLU A 88 2.47 3.77 7.95
C GLU A 88 2.19 2.30 8.30
N THR A 89 2.22 1.42 7.32
CA THR A 89 2.10 -0.02 7.52
C THR A 89 3.49 -0.64 7.48
N THR A 90 3.91 -1.23 8.60
CA THR A 90 5.28 -1.72 8.78
C THR A 90 5.39 -3.19 8.41
N VAL A 91 6.35 -3.51 7.54
CA VAL A 91 6.73 -4.88 7.17
C VAL A 91 8.20 -5.09 7.51
N VAL A 92 8.50 -6.16 8.24
CA VAL A 92 9.87 -6.62 8.49
C VAL A 92 10.06 -8.00 7.88
N TRP A 93 11.17 -8.19 7.14
CA TRP A 93 11.44 -9.45 6.46
C TRP A 93 12.90 -9.87 6.62
N ASP A 94 13.12 -11.18 6.52
CA ASP A 94 14.47 -11.74 6.49
C ASP A 94 15.19 -11.36 5.18
N LYS A 95 16.37 -10.76 5.30
CA LYS A 95 17.12 -10.23 4.18
C LYS A 95 17.55 -11.30 3.17
N ILE A 96 17.79 -12.53 3.62
CA ILE A 96 18.32 -13.62 2.80
C ILE A 96 17.18 -14.32 2.06
N SER A 97 16.14 -14.72 2.78
CA SER A 97 15.02 -15.49 2.23
C SER A 97 13.93 -14.60 1.61
N GLY A 98 13.90 -13.30 1.92
CA GLY A 98 12.83 -12.37 1.53
C GLY A 98 11.50 -12.64 2.25
N ARG A 99 11.44 -13.53 3.22
CA ARG A 99 10.20 -13.88 3.92
C ARG A 99 9.90 -12.89 5.04
N PRO A 100 8.66 -12.42 5.15
CA PRO A 100 8.23 -11.63 6.32
C PRO A 100 8.42 -12.46 7.59
N ILE A 101 8.93 -11.83 8.65
CA ILE A 101 9.10 -12.49 9.96
C ILE A 101 7.81 -12.45 10.78
N TYR A 102 6.88 -11.57 10.42
CA TYR A 102 5.59 -11.37 11.05
C TYR A 102 4.60 -10.76 10.07
N ASN A 103 3.31 -10.72 10.42
CA ASN A 103 2.32 -9.96 9.67
C ASN A 103 2.66 -8.46 9.65
N ALA A 104 2.26 -7.77 8.60
CA ALA A 104 2.36 -6.31 8.52
C ALA A 104 1.45 -5.68 9.58
N ILE A 105 2.00 -4.81 10.42
CA ILE A 105 1.24 -4.05 11.41
C ILE A 105 0.67 -2.83 10.68
N VAL A 106 -0.67 -2.77 10.63
CA VAL A 106 -1.39 -1.73 9.88
C VAL A 106 -1.48 -0.45 10.70
N TRP A 107 -1.47 0.70 10.05
CA TRP A 107 -1.60 2.02 10.65
C TRP A 107 -2.81 2.20 11.60
N GLN A 108 -3.87 1.41 11.40
CA GLN A 108 -5.06 1.39 12.24
C GLN A 108 -4.86 0.64 13.56
N CYS A 109 -3.76 -0.12 13.68
CA CYS A 109 -3.50 -0.94 14.86
C CYS A 109 -3.24 -0.07 16.09
N ARG A 110 -3.83 -0.45 17.22
CA ARG A 110 -3.72 0.29 18.49
C ARG A 110 -2.84 -0.40 19.53
N ARG A 111 -2.04 -1.41 19.12
CA ARG A 111 -1.18 -2.16 20.05
C ARG A 111 -0.12 -1.32 20.76
N SER A 112 0.35 -0.23 20.14
CA SER A 112 1.35 0.68 20.69
C SER A 112 0.76 1.82 21.49
N THR A 113 -0.55 1.88 21.75
CA THR A 113 -1.21 2.96 22.50
C THR A 113 -0.56 3.19 23.87
N GLU A 114 -0.30 2.12 24.63
CA GLU A 114 0.32 2.24 25.96
C GLU A 114 1.76 2.79 25.89
N ILE A 115 2.50 2.43 24.83
CA ILE A 115 3.86 2.96 24.60
C ILE A 115 3.79 4.45 24.31
N CYS A 116 2.87 4.88 23.42
CA CYS A 116 2.68 6.30 23.12
C CYS A 116 2.28 7.10 24.35
N GLU A 117 1.36 6.60 25.16
CA GLU A 117 0.95 7.24 26.39
C GLU A 117 2.09 7.29 27.44
N GLN A 118 2.97 6.28 27.46
CA GLN A 118 4.16 6.31 28.32
C GLN A 118 5.14 7.39 27.87
N LEU A 119 5.45 7.49 26.56
CA LEU A 119 6.33 8.54 26.01
C LEU A 119 5.81 9.95 26.33
N LYS A 120 4.49 10.16 26.26
CA LYS A 120 3.87 11.44 26.66
C LYS A 120 4.06 11.73 28.14
N ARG A 121 3.85 10.73 29.02
CA ARG A 121 4.09 10.89 30.47
C ARG A 121 5.54 11.17 30.83
N ASP A 122 6.47 10.60 30.08
CA ASP A 122 7.90 10.79 30.26
C ASP A 122 8.39 12.15 29.73
N GLY A 123 7.53 12.87 28.99
CA GLY A 123 7.82 14.22 28.49
C GLY A 123 8.52 14.23 27.13
N ASP A 124 8.57 13.08 26.43
CA ASP A 124 9.28 12.93 25.16
C ASP A 124 8.46 13.47 23.96
N GLU A 125 7.18 13.79 24.13
CA GLU A 125 6.28 14.20 23.07
C GLU A 125 6.82 15.39 22.26
N GLN A 126 7.34 16.41 22.96
CA GLN A 126 7.89 17.60 22.29
C GLN A 126 9.16 17.26 21.50
N CYS A 127 10.04 16.44 22.04
CA CYS A 127 11.26 15.98 21.37
C CYS A 127 10.93 15.18 20.09
N ILE A 128 9.94 14.29 20.17
CA ILE A 128 9.46 13.51 19.03
C ILE A 128 8.88 14.44 17.96
N SER A 129 8.02 15.36 18.34
CA SER A 129 7.41 16.31 17.41
C SER A 129 8.44 17.21 16.73
N ASP A 130 9.39 17.76 17.47
CA ASP A 130 10.45 18.63 16.95
C ASP A 130 11.40 17.89 15.99
N THR A 131 11.64 16.61 16.27
CA THR A 131 12.57 15.81 15.46
C THR A 131 11.92 15.24 14.20
N THR A 132 10.67 14.80 14.28
CA THR A 132 10.00 14.05 13.23
C THR A 132 8.93 14.84 12.49
N GLY A 133 8.41 15.91 13.10
CA GLY A 133 7.22 16.64 12.65
C GLY A 133 5.91 15.90 12.87
N LEU A 134 5.94 14.75 13.57
CA LEU A 134 4.79 13.89 13.79
C LEU A 134 4.29 13.97 15.23
N VAL A 135 3.04 13.59 15.44
CA VAL A 135 2.45 13.44 16.78
C VAL A 135 2.77 12.06 17.36
N THR A 136 2.85 11.95 18.68
CA THR A 136 3.02 10.68 19.39
C THR A 136 1.68 9.93 19.42
N ASP A 137 1.41 9.14 18.38
CA ASP A 137 0.17 8.37 18.22
C ASP A 137 0.48 6.99 17.62
N PRO A 138 -0.27 5.94 17.99
CA PRO A 138 -0.15 4.60 17.39
C PRO A 138 -0.22 4.54 15.86
N TYR A 139 -0.78 5.57 15.23
CA TYR A 139 -0.81 5.68 13.77
C TYR A 139 0.59 5.64 13.14
N PHE A 140 1.59 6.19 13.83
CA PHE A 140 2.99 6.30 13.37
C PHE A 140 3.93 5.26 13.99
N SER A 141 3.40 4.22 14.63
CA SER A 141 4.20 3.20 15.32
C SER A 141 4.72 2.11 14.38
#